data_d3fcc1485b20fad71f3c51ef33cb2a2d
#
_entry.id   d3fcc1485b20fad71f3c51ef33cb2a2d
#
_cell.length_a   1.000
_cell.length_b   1.000
_cell.length_c   1.000
_cell.angle_alpha   90.00
_cell.angle_beta   90.00
_cell.angle_gamma   90.00
#
_symmetry.space_group_name_H-M   'P 1'
#
loop_
_entity.id
_entity.type
_entity.pdbx_description
1 polymer ?
#
loop_
_entity_poly.entity_id
_entity_poly.type
_entity_poly.pdbx_seq_one_letter_code
_entity_poly.pdbx_strand_id
1 'polypeptide(L)'
;MEDHTDNTNPSDHNQAHDDRVGPVADGRDHEPRIADRENPEHSSSELRKSSSSEFGRPRNIVLVVLLLLGAAAVSVPGWRYLSSYEETDDAQIDGHIIAVSSHINGTIAQVYVVDTQSVREGQLLAEIEPSDYVVAVEGARAKLAQSKAQVESAEAEYQTALSKVNADEATRAKAEYDVPRLQALAAKGAARREDYEESLRIAKVARATVDADRAGANAALKNIASREAEVKEAQAELDQALLNYGYTRITAPMSGVVGKKSIEPGQRVQPGESLLAVVPLDDVWVTANFKENQLRRMRPGQPVDIDVEAVGRTFKGYVDGLGSASGERFSLLPPENATGNYVKVVQRIPVRIDLAPGQNVDHRLVPGMSVEPTVWFK
;
A
#
# COMPACT_ATOMS: atom_id res chain seq x y z
N MET A 1 -20.34 -41.38 -33.20
CA MET A 1 -21.59 -40.88 -33.80
C MET A 1 -21.40 -39.39 -33.72
N GLU A 2 -20.68 -38.88 -34.70
CA GLU A 2 -21.24 -38.12 -35.85
C GLU A 2 -21.78 -36.79 -35.34
N ASP A 3 -21.49 -35.70 -35.83
CA ASP A 3 -20.68 -35.30 -37.03
C ASP A 3 -20.88 -33.80 -37.19
N HIS A 4 -19.86 -33.18 -37.72
CA HIS A 4 -19.88 -32.14 -38.75
C HIS A 4 -20.51 -30.77 -38.43
N THR A 5 -19.83 -29.85 -38.66
CA THR A 5 -19.25 -29.09 -39.80
C THR A 5 -19.73 -27.66 -39.64
N ASP A 6 -19.01 -26.76 -39.86
CA ASP A 6 -18.23 -26.21 -40.94
C ASP A 6 -18.59 -24.75 -41.16
N ASN A 7 -17.57 -23.91 -41.18
CA ASN A 7 -17.24 -23.07 -42.31
C ASN A 7 -18.15 -21.87 -42.59
N THR A 8 -17.70 -20.71 -42.68
CA THR A 8 -17.05 -20.03 -43.79
C THR A 8 -16.96 -18.51 -43.51
N ASN A 9 -15.75 -18.03 -43.63
CA ASN A 9 -15.49 -16.69 -44.18
C ASN A 9 -15.76 -16.73 -45.70
N PRO A 10 -16.21 -15.70 -46.38
CA PRO A 10 -15.28 -14.96 -47.18
C PRO A 10 -15.53 -13.47 -47.38
N SER A 11 -14.42 -12.78 -47.49
CA SER A 11 -13.91 -12.01 -48.61
C SER A 11 -14.62 -10.75 -49.09
N ASP A 12 -13.80 -9.72 -49.17
CA ASP A 12 -13.51 -8.88 -50.35
C ASP A 12 -14.65 -8.18 -51.11
N HIS A 13 -14.51 -6.87 -51.15
CA HIS A 13 -14.63 -6.04 -52.37
C HIS A 13 -14.11 -4.64 -52.04
N ASN A 14 -12.94 -4.25 -52.38
CA ASN A 14 -12.25 -3.82 -53.61
C ASN A 14 -13.13 -3.21 -54.69
N GLN A 15 -12.96 -1.90 -54.93
CA GLN A 15 -13.09 -1.12 -56.17
C GLN A 15 -12.79 0.34 -55.77
N ALA A 16 -11.68 0.96 -56.08
CA ALA A 16 -11.04 1.31 -57.36
C ALA A 16 -11.97 2.00 -58.37
N HIS A 17 -11.75 3.27 -58.55
CA HIS A 17 -11.81 4.04 -59.78
C HIS A 17 -11.32 5.45 -59.46
N ASP A 18 -10.22 5.82 -59.94
CA ASP A 18 -9.70 6.06 -61.28
C ASP A 18 -9.98 7.46 -61.79
N ASP A 19 -8.91 8.09 -62.21
CA ASP A 19 -8.66 9.00 -63.29
C ASP A 19 -9.31 10.39 -63.30
N ARG A 20 -8.56 11.43 -63.46
CA ARG A 20 -7.77 11.88 -64.62
C ARG A 20 -7.11 13.21 -64.34
N VAL A 21 -5.84 13.29 -64.51
CA VAL A 21 -5.09 13.81 -65.66
C VAL A 21 -5.21 15.30 -65.87
N GLY A 22 -4.13 15.93 -65.66
CA GLY A 22 -3.39 17.08 -66.02
C GLY A 22 -3.84 17.94 -67.21
N PRO A 23 -3.06 18.75 -67.86
CA PRO A 23 -1.64 19.10 -67.62
C PRO A 23 -1.34 20.61 -67.82
N VAL A 24 -0.03 21.01 -67.48
CA VAL A 24 0.87 21.85 -68.28
C VAL A 24 0.49 23.28 -68.63
N ALA A 25 1.37 24.18 -68.23
CA ALA A 25 2.13 25.17 -69.00
C ALA A 25 2.80 26.12 -68.00
N ASP A 26 4.11 26.13 -67.90
CA ASP A 26 5.16 26.65 -68.75
C ASP A 26 5.19 28.20 -68.78
N GLY A 27 6.36 28.72 -68.56
CA GLY A 27 6.68 30.08 -68.92
C GLY A 27 7.48 30.79 -67.83
N ARG A 28 8.75 30.47 -67.74
CA ARG A 28 9.90 31.28 -68.23
C ARG A 28 10.16 32.55 -67.46
N ASP A 29 11.36 32.50 -66.87
CA ASP A 29 12.48 33.41 -67.05
C ASP A 29 12.19 34.89 -67.00
N HIS A 30 12.88 35.53 -66.11
CA HIS A 30 13.77 36.63 -66.46
C HIS A 30 14.58 37.11 -65.24
N GLU A 31 15.79 36.63 -65.20
CA GLU A 31 16.93 37.51 -64.88
C GLU A 31 17.24 38.35 -66.15
N PRO A 32 17.68 39.60 -66.03
CA PRO A 32 19.07 39.89 -66.33
C PRO A 32 19.73 40.95 -65.47
N ARG A 33 20.98 40.69 -65.07
CA ARG A 33 22.23 41.26 -65.60
C ARG A 33 22.40 42.79 -65.47
N ILE A 34 23.36 43.16 -64.57
CA ILE A 34 24.61 43.87 -64.84
C ILE A 34 24.58 44.98 -65.89
N ALA A 35 25.02 46.16 -65.46
CA ALA A 35 25.94 47.12 -66.09
C ALA A 35 26.14 48.26 -65.13
N ASP A 36 27.28 48.42 -64.51
CA ASP A 36 28.54 49.07 -64.97
C ASP A 36 28.38 50.51 -65.43
N ARG A 37 29.30 51.29 -64.87
CA ARG A 37 29.83 52.58 -65.29
C ARG A 37 29.21 53.82 -64.64
N GLU A 38 29.93 54.68 -64.14
CA GLU A 38 31.24 55.32 -64.26
C GLU A 38 31.29 56.50 -63.27
N ASN A 39 32.41 56.61 -62.63
CA ASN A 39 32.86 57.84 -61.98
C ASN A 39 33.14 58.91 -63.05
N PRO A 40 33.02 60.20 -62.85
CA PRO A 40 34.23 60.91 -62.41
C PRO A 40 34.00 62.07 -61.41
N GLU A 41 35.04 62.16 -60.59
CA GLU A 41 35.72 63.36 -60.07
C GLU A 41 35.08 64.76 -60.26
N HIS A 42 34.99 65.50 -59.19
CA HIS A 42 35.74 66.79 -58.92
C HIS A 42 35.25 67.38 -57.62
N SER A 43 36.16 67.43 -56.72
CA SER A 43 36.93 68.63 -56.32
C SER A 43 36.24 69.56 -55.34
N SER A 44 37.01 69.72 -54.36
CA SER A 44 37.32 70.93 -53.56
C SER A 44 36.46 71.17 -52.27
N SER A 45 37.25 71.02 -51.27
CA SER A 45 37.63 72.02 -50.28
C SER A 45 36.57 72.46 -49.27
N GLU A 46 37.04 72.25 -48.04
CA GLU A 46 36.84 73.16 -46.88
C GLU A 46 35.53 72.98 -46.09
N LEU A 47 35.56 72.47 -44.93
CA LEU A 47 35.92 73.21 -43.73
C LEU A 47 35.79 72.27 -42.50
N ARG A 48 36.91 72.12 -41.96
CA ARG A 48 37.17 71.70 -40.58
C ARG A 48 36.22 72.44 -39.63
N LYS A 49 35.30 71.79 -39.03
CA LYS A 49 34.78 72.18 -37.69
C LYS A 49 34.92 71.01 -36.75
N SER A 50 36.01 71.07 -36.03
CA SER A 50 36.22 70.43 -34.76
C SER A 50 35.06 70.78 -33.83
N SER A 51 34.17 69.81 -33.64
CA SER A 51 33.30 69.82 -32.48
C SER A 51 34.09 69.13 -31.35
N SER A 52 34.81 69.92 -30.65
CA SER A 52 35.36 69.58 -29.33
C SER A 52 34.17 69.08 -28.49
N SER A 53 34.19 67.78 -28.15
CA SER A 53 33.41 67.23 -27.07
C SER A 53 33.77 67.97 -25.78
N GLU A 54 32.97 68.94 -25.41
CA GLU A 54 32.94 69.42 -24.03
C GLU A 54 32.45 68.34 -23.10
N PHE A 55 33.28 67.34 -22.93
CA PHE A 55 33.17 66.36 -21.85
C PHE A 55 33.97 66.93 -20.68
N GLY A 56 33.39 67.85 -19.93
CA GLY A 56 34.17 68.40 -18.89
C GLY A 56 33.56 69.50 -18.04
N ARG A 57 32.42 69.32 -17.47
CA ARG A 57 32.16 69.99 -16.20
C ARG A 57 32.16 68.94 -15.11
N PRO A 58 33.13 68.95 -14.18
CA PRO A 58 33.25 67.96 -13.13
C PRO A 58 31.95 67.77 -12.32
N ARG A 59 31.10 68.81 -12.31
CA ARG A 59 29.81 68.82 -11.67
C ARG A 59 28.80 67.85 -12.34
N ASN A 60 28.84 67.67 -13.67
CA ASN A 60 27.97 66.74 -14.39
C ASN A 60 28.46 65.31 -14.23
N ILE A 61 29.74 65.05 -14.16
CA ILE A 61 30.31 63.72 -13.86
C ILE A 61 29.94 63.31 -12.45
N VAL A 62 30.03 64.21 -11.47
CA VAL A 62 29.63 63.97 -10.08
C VAL A 62 28.09 63.64 -10.00
N LEU A 63 27.24 64.35 -10.74
CA LEU A 63 25.82 64.08 -10.81
C LEU A 63 25.51 62.74 -11.45
N VAL A 64 26.19 62.34 -12.52
CA VAL A 64 26.04 61.04 -13.17
C VAL A 64 26.52 59.93 -12.24
N VAL A 65 27.64 60.12 -11.54
CA VAL A 65 28.13 59.15 -10.56
C VAL A 65 27.17 59.00 -9.37
N LEU A 66 26.62 60.10 -8.85
CA LEU A 66 25.57 60.06 -7.80
C LEU A 66 24.28 59.37 -8.26
N LEU A 67 23.88 59.60 -9.51
CA LEU A 67 22.69 58.93 -10.07
C LEU A 67 22.91 57.45 -10.29
N LEU A 68 24.11 57.05 -10.75
CA LEU A 68 24.51 55.64 -10.86
C LEU A 68 24.64 54.95 -9.48
N LEU A 69 25.19 55.64 -8.49
CA LEU A 69 25.22 55.11 -7.11
C LEU A 69 23.82 55.01 -6.50
N GLY A 70 22.95 55.99 -6.75
CA GLY A 70 21.54 55.92 -6.36
C GLY A 70 20.78 54.79 -7.04
N ALA A 71 20.99 54.61 -8.34
CA ALA A 71 20.42 53.49 -9.09
C ALA A 71 20.95 52.14 -8.59
N ALA A 72 22.26 52.05 -8.31
CA ALA A 72 22.86 50.84 -7.74
C ALA A 72 22.36 50.55 -6.31
N ALA A 73 22.19 51.60 -5.49
CA ALA A 73 21.69 51.48 -4.13
C ALA A 73 20.23 50.97 -4.06
N VAL A 74 19.43 51.17 -5.10
CA VAL A 74 18.06 50.66 -5.20
C VAL A 74 18.02 49.31 -5.95
N SER A 75 18.78 49.17 -7.04
CA SER A 75 18.74 47.95 -7.87
C SER A 75 19.41 46.75 -7.20
N VAL A 76 20.47 46.94 -6.44
CA VAL A 76 21.17 45.82 -5.76
C VAL A 76 20.31 45.19 -4.66
N PRO A 77 19.70 45.95 -3.72
CA PRO A 77 18.76 45.36 -2.74
C PRO A 77 17.53 44.75 -3.41
N GLY A 78 17.00 45.43 -4.44
CA GLY A 78 15.84 44.91 -5.18
C GLY A 78 16.15 43.58 -5.87
N TRP A 79 17.32 43.49 -6.52
CA TRP A 79 17.74 42.23 -7.16
C TRP A 79 18.03 41.12 -6.13
N ARG A 80 18.64 41.47 -4.97
CA ARG A 80 18.84 40.54 -3.87
C ARG A 80 17.52 40.03 -3.30
N TYR A 81 16.51 40.88 -3.17
CA TYR A 81 15.18 40.52 -2.72
C TYR A 81 14.49 39.58 -3.72
N LEU A 82 14.43 39.91 -5.01
CA LEU A 82 13.88 39.07 -6.05
C LEU A 82 14.62 37.74 -6.23
N SER A 83 15.91 37.68 -5.89
CA SER A 83 16.70 36.45 -5.95
C SER A 83 16.71 35.65 -4.64
N SER A 84 16.01 36.14 -3.59
CA SER A 84 15.99 35.49 -2.27
C SER A 84 14.90 34.45 -2.08
N TYR A 85 14.01 34.30 -3.03
CA TYR A 85 12.94 33.34 -2.99
C TYR A 85 12.67 32.72 -4.37
N GLU A 86 12.04 31.58 -4.38
CA GLU A 86 11.43 30.93 -5.57
C GLU A 86 10.00 30.53 -5.24
N GLU A 87 9.12 30.73 -6.19
CA GLU A 87 7.71 30.41 -6.07
C GLU A 87 7.23 29.53 -7.22
N THR A 88 6.14 28.80 -7.00
CA THR A 88 5.49 28.04 -8.04
C THR A 88 3.98 28.08 -7.84
N ASP A 89 3.26 28.15 -8.94
CA ASP A 89 1.79 28.04 -9.06
C ASP A 89 1.33 26.60 -9.26
N ASP A 90 2.27 25.67 -9.50
CA ASP A 90 2.00 24.26 -9.70
C ASP A 90 2.28 23.50 -8.40
N ALA A 91 1.40 23.69 -7.43
CA ALA A 91 1.48 23.01 -6.16
C ALA A 91 0.08 22.70 -5.62
N GLN A 92 -0.01 21.59 -4.92
CA GLN A 92 -1.24 21.15 -4.30
C GLN A 92 -0.98 20.58 -2.91
N ILE A 93 -2.02 20.61 -2.08
CA ILE A 93 -2.03 19.87 -0.82
C ILE A 93 -2.21 18.39 -1.15
N ASP A 94 -1.34 17.57 -0.62
CA ASP A 94 -1.42 16.12 -0.64
C ASP A 94 -1.65 15.58 0.77
N GLY A 95 -2.09 14.33 0.86
CA GLY A 95 -2.32 13.65 2.12
C GLY A 95 -2.60 12.17 1.89
N HIS A 96 -2.66 11.42 2.97
CA HIS A 96 -3.02 10.02 2.91
C HIS A 96 -4.51 9.86 2.63
N ILE A 97 -4.86 9.06 1.65
CA ILE A 97 -6.23 8.63 1.36
C ILE A 97 -6.31 7.14 1.65
N ILE A 98 -6.98 6.77 2.74
CA ILE A 98 -7.04 5.38 3.19
C ILE A 98 -8.34 4.77 2.74
N ALA A 99 -8.26 3.86 1.79
CA ALA A 99 -9.39 3.09 1.35
C ALA A 99 -9.76 2.03 2.40
N VAL A 100 -10.98 2.09 2.89
CA VAL A 100 -11.55 1.06 3.75
C VAL A 100 -12.25 0.06 2.86
N SER A 101 -11.78 -1.19 2.87
CA SER A 101 -12.30 -2.28 2.06
C SER A 101 -12.95 -3.38 2.90
N SER A 102 -13.84 -4.16 2.30
CA SER A 102 -14.38 -5.35 2.95
C SER A 102 -13.34 -6.47 3.00
N HIS A 103 -13.30 -7.20 4.12
CA HIS A 103 -12.50 -8.44 4.27
C HIS A 103 -13.30 -9.68 3.94
N ILE A 104 -14.63 -9.58 3.95
CA ILE A 104 -15.58 -10.69 3.76
C ILE A 104 -16.61 -10.30 2.70
N ASN A 105 -17.27 -11.31 2.15
CA ASN A 105 -18.43 -11.10 1.28
C ASN A 105 -19.71 -10.94 2.11
N GLY A 106 -20.69 -10.23 1.59
CA GLY A 106 -21.98 -10.10 2.25
C GLY A 106 -22.80 -8.95 1.71
N THR A 107 -23.95 -8.71 2.31
CA THR A 107 -24.81 -7.58 2.00
C THR A 107 -24.66 -6.53 3.08
N ILE A 108 -24.54 -5.26 2.72
CA ILE A 108 -24.52 -4.15 3.68
C ILE A 108 -25.89 -4.05 4.35
N ALA A 109 -25.91 -4.27 5.65
CA ALA A 109 -27.13 -4.11 6.45
C ALA A 109 -27.41 -2.64 6.72
N GLN A 110 -26.39 -1.91 7.20
CA GLN A 110 -26.50 -0.49 7.55
C GLN A 110 -25.20 0.26 7.26
N VAL A 111 -25.31 1.56 6.96
CA VAL A 111 -24.21 2.50 6.85
C VAL A 111 -24.48 3.64 7.85
N TYR A 112 -23.50 3.88 8.72
CA TYR A 112 -23.65 4.81 9.87
C TYR A 112 -23.02 6.18 9.62
N VAL A 113 -22.39 6.37 8.46
CA VAL A 113 -21.68 7.59 8.12
C VAL A 113 -22.13 8.15 6.78
N VAL A 114 -21.97 9.47 6.64
CA VAL A 114 -22.19 10.20 5.41
C VAL A 114 -20.89 10.81 4.89
N ASP A 115 -20.87 11.21 3.63
CA ASP A 115 -19.73 11.93 3.06
C ASP A 115 -19.43 13.19 3.87
N THR A 116 -18.16 13.53 3.98
CA THR A 116 -17.63 14.68 4.73
C THR A 116 -17.80 14.62 6.24
N GLN A 117 -18.26 13.51 6.81
CA GLN A 117 -18.37 13.34 8.25
C GLN A 117 -17.02 13.04 8.89
N SER A 118 -16.70 13.72 10.00
CA SER A 118 -15.54 13.37 10.82
C SER A 118 -15.79 12.08 11.60
N VAL A 119 -14.81 11.19 11.57
CA VAL A 119 -14.84 9.90 12.25
C VAL A 119 -13.58 9.72 13.10
N ARG A 120 -13.68 8.94 14.17
CA ARG A 120 -12.56 8.57 15.04
C ARG A 120 -12.11 7.16 14.73
N GLU A 121 -10.85 6.87 15.02
CA GLU A 121 -10.33 5.51 14.98
C GLU A 121 -11.22 4.52 15.76
N GLY A 122 -11.51 3.36 15.15
CA GLY A 122 -12.41 2.35 15.72
C GLY A 122 -13.89 2.66 15.62
N GLN A 123 -14.31 3.83 15.15
CA GLN A 123 -15.72 4.18 14.95
C GLN A 123 -16.36 3.28 13.89
N LEU A 124 -17.55 2.75 14.18
CA LEU A 124 -18.32 1.93 13.24
C LEU A 124 -18.78 2.78 12.04
N LEU A 125 -18.45 2.33 10.85
CA LEU A 125 -18.76 3.00 9.58
C LEU A 125 -19.93 2.34 8.86
N ALA A 126 -19.88 1.02 8.78
CA ALA A 126 -20.91 0.20 8.16
C ALA A 126 -20.97 -1.18 8.80
N GLU A 127 -22.06 -1.90 8.58
CA GLU A 127 -22.26 -3.26 9.06
C GLU A 127 -22.73 -4.14 7.90
N ILE A 128 -22.06 -5.27 7.74
CA ILE A 128 -22.47 -6.36 6.85
C ILE A 128 -23.46 -7.23 7.60
N GLU A 129 -24.48 -7.77 6.93
CA GLU A 129 -25.48 -8.66 7.50
C GLU A 129 -24.79 -9.83 8.25
N PRO A 130 -24.94 -9.90 9.61
CA PRO A 130 -24.15 -10.82 10.40
C PRO A 130 -24.74 -12.22 10.51
N SER A 131 -25.98 -12.46 10.04
CA SER A 131 -26.76 -13.66 10.31
C SER A 131 -26.02 -14.95 9.94
N ASP A 132 -25.43 -15.02 8.74
CA ASP A 132 -24.68 -16.18 8.27
C ASP A 132 -23.43 -16.43 9.10
N TYR A 133 -22.75 -15.38 9.53
CA TYR A 133 -21.54 -15.43 10.34
C TYR A 133 -21.84 -15.84 11.79
N VAL A 134 -22.97 -15.42 12.35
CA VAL A 134 -23.43 -15.89 13.66
C VAL A 134 -23.70 -17.40 13.63
N VAL A 135 -24.38 -17.89 12.61
CA VAL A 135 -24.64 -19.34 12.44
C VAL A 135 -23.32 -20.11 12.29
N ALA A 136 -22.35 -19.58 11.56
CA ALA A 136 -21.03 -20.19 11.42
C ALA A 136 -20.28 -20.27 12.77
N VAL A 137 -20.32 -19.22 13.58
CA VAL A 137 -19.75 -19.21 14.94
C VAL A 137 -20.41 -20.27 15.84
N GLU A 138 -21.75 -20.35 15.84
CA GLU A 138 -22.46 -21.34 16.64
C GLU A 138 -22.17 -22.79 16.17
N GLY A 139 -22.05 -23.00 14.87
CA GLY A 139 -21.62 -24.28 14.31
C GLY A 139 -20.21 -24.69 14.77
N ALA A 140 -19.26 -23.77 14.72
CA ALA A 140 -17.88 -24.00 15.17
C ALA A 140 -17.81 -24.23 16.69
N ARG A 141 -18.62 -23.52 17.50
CA ARG A 141 -18.74 -23.78 18.95
C ARG A 141 -19.26 -25.16 19.26
N ALA A 142 -20.28 -25.61 18.53
CA ALA A 142 -20.83 -26.95 18.70
C ALA A 142 -19.79 -28.04 18.35
N LYS A 143 -19.03 -27.84 17.27
CA LYS A 143 -17.93 -28.74 16.88
C LYS A 143 -16.83 -28.81 17.96
N LEU A 144 -16.43 -27.68 18.51
CA LEU A 144 -15.45 -27.63 19.60
C LEU A 144 -15.96 -28.39 20.84
N ALA A 145 -17.24 -28.20 21.21
CA ALA A 145 -17.84 -28.88 22.32
C ALA A 145 -17.87 -30.42 22.09
N GLN A 146 -18.20 -30.86 20.87
CA GLN A 146 -18.14 -32.25 20.47
C GLN A 146 -16.73 -32.83 20.59
N SER A 147 -15.72 -32.15 20.08
CA SER A 147 -14.31 -32.60 20.17
C SER A 147 -13.84 -32.71 21.61
N LYS A 148 -14.22 -31.78 22.49
CA LYS A 148 -13.93 -31.86 23.93
C LYS A 148 -14.57 -33.07 24.60
N ALA A 149 -15.83 -33.38 24.28
CA ALA A 149 -16.50 -34.58 24.79
C ALA A 149 -15.84 -35.88 24.31
N GLN A 150 -15.24 -35.88 23.11
CA GLN A 150 -14.44 -37.01 22.61
C GLN A 150 -13.15 -37.21 23.40
N VAL A 151 -12.47 -36.14 23.84
CA VAL A 151 -11.33 -36.26 24.74
C VAL A 151 -11.76 -36.88 26.07
N GLU A 152 -12.85 -36.43 26.68
CA GLU A 152 -13.37 -36.99 27.94
C GLU A 152 -13.69 -38.49 27.79
N SER A 153 -14.28 -38.89 26.66
CA SER A 153 -14.53 -40.30 26.35
C SER A 153 -13.22 -41.11 26.24
N ALA A 154 -12.20 -40.58 25.54
CA ALA A 154 -10.91 -41.25 25.38
C ALA A 154 -10.16 -41.34 26.73
N GLU A 155 -10.29 -40.36 27.61
CA GLU A 155 -9.76 -40.39 28.97
C GLU A 155 -10.42 -41.49 29.80
N ALA A 156 -11.75 -41.64 29.72
CA ALA A 156 -12.47 -42.71 30.38
C ALA A 156 -12.07 -44.09 29.87
N GLU A 157 -11.83 -44.26 28.57
CA GLU A 157 -11.32 -45.51 27.96
C GLU A 157 -9.91 -45.84 28.51
N TYR A 158 -9.04 -44.83 28.59
CA TYR A 158 -7.69 -44.99 29.15
C TYR A 158 -7.74 -45.40 30.64
N GLN A 159 -8.62 -44.81 31.46
CA GLN A 159 -8.82 -45.20 32.86
C GLN A 159 -9.31 -46.63 32.99
N THR A 160 -10.17 -47.06 32.08
CA THR A 160 -10.65 -48.44 32.02
C THR A 160 -9.51 -49.40 31.69
N ALA A 161 -8.66 -49.06 30.70
CA ALA A 161 -7.47 -49.83 30.32
C ALA A 161 -6.48 -49.94 31.49
N LEU A 162 -6.23 -48.82 32.22
CA LEU A 162 -5.36 -48.82 33.42
C LEU A 162 -5.92 -49.72 34.53
N SER A 163 -7.23 -49.70 34.76
CA SER A 163 -7.88 -50.55 35.76
C SER A 163 -7.71 -52.00 35.43
N LYS A 164 -7.76 -52.39 34.15
CA LYS A 164 -7.50 -53.74 33.67
C LYS A 164 -6.03 -54.15 33.91
N VAL A 165 -5.09 -53.29 33.55
CA VAL A 165 -3.64 -53.51 33.83
C VAL A 165 -3.43 -53.81 35.32
N ASN A 166 -4.02 -52.99 36.21
CA ASN A 166 -3.89 -53.19 37.65
C ASN A 166 -4.45 -54.52 38.15
N ALA A 167 -5.59 -54.99 37.61
CA ALA A 167 -6.18 -56.27 37.95
C ALA A 167 -5.29 -57.46 37.49
N ASP A 168 -4.75 -57.34 36.26
CA ASP A 168 -3.90 -58.40 35.69
C ASP A 168 -2.49 -58.39 36.35
N GLU A 169 -1.97 -57.23 36.82
CA GLU A 169 -0.78 -57.16 37.65
C GLU A 169 -0.95 -57.87 38.99
N ALA A 170 -2.10 -57.76 39.63
CA ALA A 170 -2.39 -58.50 40.85
C ALA A 170 -2.45 -60.02 40.58
N THR A 171 -3.03 -60.42 39.46
CA THR A 171 -3.06 -61.81 39.00
C THR A 171 -1.65 -62.36 38.72
N ARG A 172 -0.83 -61.57 38.01
CA ARG A 172 0.57 -61.89 37.77
C ARG A 172 1.37 -62.03 39.06
N ALA A 173 1.23 -61.07 39.96
CA ALA A 173 1.93 -61.10 41.26
C ALA A 173 1.64 -62.35 42.05
N LYS A 174 0.36 -62.80 42.08
CA LYS A 174 -0.05 -64.08 42.68
C LYS A 174 0.62 -65.24 41.99
N ALA A 175 0.55 -65.34 40.67
CA ALA A 175 1.15 -66.43 39.90
C ALA A 175 2.65 -66.52 40.10
N GLU A 176 3.37 -65.41 40.07
CA GLU A 176 4.81 -65.32 40.32
C GLU A 176 5.20 -65.72 41.77
N TYR A 177 4.35 -65.39 42.75
CA TYR A 177 4.52 -65.84 44.14
C TYR A 177 4.36 -67.39 44.30
N ASP A 178 3.45 -68.00 43.56
CA ASP A 178 3.19 -69.44 43.64
C ASP A 178 4.33 -70.29 43.06
N VAL A 179 5.08 -69.76 42.04
CA VAL A 179 6.20 -70.48 41.41
C VAL A 179 7.29 -70.91 42.40
N PRO A 180 7.98 -70.04 43.17
CA PRO A 180 9.03 -70.44 44.09
C PRO A 180 8.49 -71.31 45.23
N ARG A 181 7.23 -71.11 45.66
CA ARG A 181 6.58 -71.91 46.66
C ARG A 181 6.40 -73.36 46.20
N LEU A 182 5.86 -73.61 45.01
CA LEU A 182 5.66 -74.93 44.44
C LEU A 182 7.00 -75.59 44.08
N GLN A 183 8.00 -74.82 43.61
CA GLN A 183 9.36 -75.28 43.38
C GLN A 183 9.97 -75.90 44.67
N ALA A 184 9.86 -75.13 45.77
CA ALA A 184 10.39 -75.62 47.07
C ALA A 184 9.62 -76.83 47.59
N LEU A 185 8.31 -76.97 47.41
CA LEU A 185 7.52 -78.13 47.79
C LEU A 185 7.81 -79.35 46.91
N ALA A 186 7.99 -79.17 45.59
CA ALA A 186 8.33 -80.24 44.66
C ALA A 186 9.75 -80.79 44.96
N ALA A 187 10.73 -79.92 45.29
CA ALA A 187 12.05 -80.33 45.67
C ALA A 187 12.10 -81.19 46.95
N LYS A 188 11.09 -81.03 47.81
CA LYS A 188 10.94 -81.84 49.06
C LYS A 188 10.02 -83.01 48.88
N GLY A 189 9.55 -83.28 47.66
CA GLY A 189 8.62 -84.40 47.40
C GLY A 189 7.18 -84.13 47.92
N ALA A 190 6.82 -82.95 48.37
CA ALA A 190 5.53 -82.54 48.94
C ALA A 190 4.54 -82.01 47.89
N ALA A 191 4.94 -81.83 46.61
CA ALA A 191 4.12 -81.50 45.47
C ALA A 191 4.61 -82.25 44.23
N ARG A 192 3.76 -82.43 43.22
CA ARG A 192 4.12 -83.09 41.96
C ARG A 192 4.92 -82.15 41.08
N ARG A 193 5.81 -82.67 40.28
CA ARG A 193 6.59 -81.87 39.32
C ARG A 193 5.73 -81.19 38.31
N GLU A 194 4.63 -81.83 37.89
CA GLU A 194 3.64 -81.27 37.00
C GLU A 194 3.02 -79.95 37.54
N ASP A 195 2.69 -79.94 38.87
CA ASP A 195 2.14 -78.75 39.52
C ASP A 195 3.07 -77.57 39.48
N TYR A 196 4.41 -77.77 39.58
CA TYR A 196 5.39 -76.74 39.40
C TYR A 196 5.48 -76.26 37.93
N GLU A 197 5.53 -77.20 36.97
CA GLU A 197 5.59 -76.86 35.52
C GLU A 197 4.32 -76.08 35.11
N GLU A 198 3.16 -76.44 35.63
CA GLU A 198 1.91 -75.72 35.41
C GLU A 198 1.97 -74.29 36.03
N SER A 199 2.53 -74.13 37.23
CA SER A 199 2.70 -72.78 37.82
C SER A 199 3.59 -71.90 37.00
N LEU A 200 4.67 -72.43 36.41
CA LEU A 200 5.51 -71.67 35.47
C LEU A 200 4.77 -71.23 34.22
N ARG A 201 3.94 -72.12 33.66
CA ARG A 201 3.11 -71.79 32.51
C ARG A 201 2.10 -70.68 32.84
N ILE A 202 1.41 -70.77 33.98
CA ILE A 202 0.47 -69.77 34.46
C ILE A 202 1.17 -68.39 34.65
N ALA A 203 2.31 -68.36 35.31
CA ALA A 203 3.07 -67.13 35.51
C ALA A 203 3.53 -66.54 34.21
N LYS A 204 3.99 -67.35 33.24
CA LYS A 204 4.36 -66.84 31.90
C LYS A 204 3.17 -66.27 31.15
N VAL A 205 1.98 -66.89 31.20
CA VAL A 205 0.78 -66.39 30.58
C VAL A 205 0.36 -65.09 31.26
N ALA A 206 0.30 -65.05 32.60
CA ALA A 206 -0.10 -63.83 33.32
C ALA A 206 0.81 -62.63 33.00
N ARG A 207 2.13 -62.89 32.85
CA ARG A 207 3.07 -61.84 32.43
C ARG A 207 2.76 -61.35 31.03
N ALA A 208 2.57 -62.26 30.07
CA ALA A 208 2.22 -61.88 28.69
C ALA A 208 0.89 -61.09 28.60
N THR A 209 -0.09 -61.43 29.45
CA THR A 209 -1.35 -60.71 29.55
C THR A 209 -1.13 -59.25 30.02
N VAL A 210 -0.36 -59.07 31.11
CA VAL A 210 -0.02 -57.71 31.58
C VAL A 210 0.72 -56.89 30.52
N ASP A 211 1.65 -57.52 29.81
CA ASP A 211 2.41 -56.83 28.75
C ASP A 211 1.50 -56.41 27.58
N ALA A 212 0.52 -57.25 27.22
CA ALA A 212 -0.50 -56.95 26.23
C ALA A 212 -1.43 -55.82 26.68
N ASP A 213 -1.91 -55.85 27.94
CA ASP A 213 -2.80 -54.80 28.47
C ASP A 213 -2.10 -53.47 28.66
N ARG A 214 -0.84 -53.47 29.03
CA ARG A 214 -0.02 -52.24 29.04
C ARG A 214 0.14 -51.62 27.64
N ALA A 215 0.35 -52.48 26.62
CA ALA A 215 0.37 -52.00 25.24
C ALA A 215 -0.97 -51.39 24.84
N GLY A 216 -2.10 -52.03 25.26
CA GLY A 216 -3.47 -51.45 25.07
C GLY A 216 -3.66 -50.12 25.77
N ALA A 217 -3.24 -49.99 27.03
CA ALA A 217 -3.31 -48.74 27.78
C ALA A 217 -2.44 -47.63 27.11
N ASN A 218 -1.25 -47.96 26.61
CA ASN A 218 -0.42 -47.02 25.86
C ASN A 218 -1.11 -46.58 24.54
N ALA A 219 -1.81 -47.47 23.86
CA ALA A 219 -2.55 -47.12 22.67
C ALA A 219 -3.73 -46.16 23.01
N ALA A 220 -4.45 -46.40 24.09
CA ALA A 220 -5.50 -45.52 24.59
C ALA A 220 -4.94 -44.12 24.99
N LEU A 221 -3.78 -44.10 25.65
CA LEU A 221 -3.10 -42.83 25.96
C LEU A 221 -2.75 -42.03 24.71
N LYS A 222 -2.25 -42.69 23.66
CA LYS A 222 -1.94 -42.01 22.38
C LYS A 222 -3.21 -41.53 21.67
N ASN A 223 -4.34 -42.24 21.86
CA ASN A 223 -5.64 -41.79 21.34
C ASN A 223 -6.07 -40.45 21.97
N ILE A 224 -5.85 -40.26 23.29
CA ILE A 224 -6.11 -38.98 23.95
C ILE A 224 -5.36 -37.85 23.23
N ALA A 225 -4.05 -38.01 22.98
CA ALA A 225 -3.25 -37.00 22.27
C ALA A 225 -3.78 -36.68 20.86
N SER A 226 -4.33 -37.69 20.15
CA SER A 226 -4.99 -37.50 18.86
C SER A 226 -6.28 -36.68 19.00
N ARG A 227 -7.11 -36.96 20.01
CA ARG A 227 -8.33 -36.21 20.27
C ARG A 227 -8.05 -34.76 20.74
N GLU A 228 -6.99 -34.56 21.51
CA GLU A 228 -6.53 -33.22 21.87
C GLU A 228 -6.09 -32.39 20.64
N ALA A 229 -5.50 -33.03 19.64
CA ALA A 229 -5.18 -32.37 18.37
C ALA A 229 -6.45 -31.95 17.62
N GLU A 230 -7.50 -32.79 17.62
CA GLU A 230 -8.81 -32.46 17.04
C GLU A 230 -9.48 -31.28 17.78
N VAL A 231 -9.32 -31.17 19.11
CA VAL A 231 -9.80 -30.02 19.88
C VAL A 231 -9.09 -28.73 19.44
N LYS A 232 -7.77 -28.80 19.18
CA LYS A 232 -7.01 -27.61 18.70
C LYS A 232 -7.46 -27.20 17.29
N GLU A 233 -7.75 -28.17 16.43
CA GLU A 233 -8.29 -27.91 15.09
C GLU A 233 -9.66 -27.22 15.18
N ALA A 234 -10.58 -27.77 15.98
CA ALA A 234 -11.92 -27.20 16.18
C ALA A 234 -11.85 -25.81 16.87
N GLN A 235 -10.86 -25.55 17.72
CA GLN A 235 -10.62 -24.23 18.31
C GLN A 235 -10.19 -23.23 17.23
N ALA A 236 -9.28 -23.62 16.34
CA ALA A 236 -8.83 -22.78 15.24
C ALA A 236 -9.98 -22.45 14.26
N GLU A 237 -10.88 -23.41 14.00
CA GLU A 237 -12.07 -23.15 13.20
C GLU A 237 -13.02 -22.14 13.88
N LEU A 238 -13.19 -22.24 15.19
CA LEU A 238 -13.98 -21.27 15.96
C LEU A 238 -13.35 -19.88 15.91
N ASP A 239 -12.04 -19.78 16.09
CA ASP A 239 -11.31 -18.50 16.03
C ASP A 239 -11.44 -17.85 14.65
N GLN A 240 -11.38 -18.65 13.57
CA GLN A 240 -11.60 -18.17 12.21
C GLN A 240 -13.04 -17.68 12.01
N ALA A 241 -14.04 -18.39 12.53
CA ALA A 241 -15.43 -17.98 12.44
C ALA A 241 -15.68 -16.66 13.22
N LEU A 242 -15.08 -16.50 14.41
CA LEU A 242 -15.14 -15.28 15.21
C LEU A 242 -14.46 -14.11 14.52
N LEU A 243 -13.32 -14.34 13.86
CA LEU A 243 -12.63 -13.32 13.09
C LEU A 243 -13.48 -12.82 11.93
N ASN A 244 -14.08 -13.75 11.17
CA ASN A 244 -15.00 -13.42 10.08
C ASN A 244 -16.24 -12.67 10.59
N TYR A 245 -16.78 -13.06 11.72
CA TYR A 245 -17.87 -12.34 12.38
C TYR A 245 -17.42 -10.92 12.80
N GLY A 246 -16.20 -10.77 13.30
CA GLY A 246 -15.62 -9.44 13.60
C GLY A 246 -15.55 -8.54 12.37
N TYR A 247 -15.24 -9.08 11.21
CA TYR A 247 -15.18 -8.36 9.94
C TYR A 247 -16.56 -7.91 9.40
N THR A 248 -17.67 -8.37 9.96
CA THR A 248 -18.98 -7.82 9.62
C THR A 248 -19.12 -6.36 10.05
N ARG A 249 -18.34 -5.92 11.04
CA ARG A 249 -18.33 -4.55 11.56
C ARG A 249 -17.16 -3.80 10.94
N ILE A 250 -17.46 -2.95 9.97
CA ILE A 250 -16.48 -2.14 9.28
C ILE A 250 -16.22 -0.88 10.08
N THR A 251 -15.01 -0.74 10.61
CA THR A 251 -14.60 0.37 11.46
C THR A 251 -13.55 1.25 10.79
N ALA A 252 -13.44 2.50 11.24
CA ALA A 252 -12.42 3.42 10.77
C ALA A 252 -11.03 2.98 11.26
N PRO A 253 -10.04 2.80 10.36
CA PRO A 253 -8.69 2.39 10.72
C PRO A 253 -7.91 3.50 11.44
N MET A 254 -8.35 4.76 11.27
CA MET A 254 -7.79 5.95 11.92
C MET A 254 -8.81 7.08 11.95
N SER A 255 -8.51 8.12 12.73
CA SER A 255 -9.31 9.33 12.76
C SER A 255 -9.14 10.15 11.49
N GLY A 256 -10.21 10.73 10.98
CA GLY A 256 -10.19 11.51 9.75
C GLY A 256 -11.58 11.95 9.30
N VAL A 257 -11.70 12.33 8.06
CA VAL A 257 -12.96 12.69 7.41
C VAL A 257 -13.31 11.65 6.36
N VAL A 258 -14.57 11.22 6.34
CA VAL A 258 -15.08 10.31 5.29
C VAL A 258 -15.04 11.06 3.96
N GLY A 259 -14.30 10.50 3.02
CA GLY A 259 -14.22 10.99 1.66
C GLY A 259 -15.34 10.38 0.80
N LYS A 260 -14.94 9.69 -0.26
CA LYS A 260 -15.88 9.08 -1.20
C LYS A 260 -16.52 7.82 -0.57
N LYS A 261 -17.80 7.87 -0.25
CA LYS A 261 -18.63 6.73 0.11
C LYS A 261 -19.14 6.04 -1.17
N SER A 262 -18.86 4.75 -1.33
CA SER A 262 -19.24 3.98 -2.53
C SER A 262 -20.23 2.86 -2.22
N ILE A 263 -20.79 2.83 -1.00
CA ILE A 263 -21.69 1.77 -0.53
C ILE A 263 -23.03 2.31 -0.07
N GLU A 264 -24.07 1.50 -0.28
CA GLU A 264 -25.43 1.77 0.20
C GLU A 264 -26.03 0.53 0.90
N PRO A 265 -26.96 0.71 1.83
CA PRO A 265 -27.69 -0.39 2.44
C PRO A 265 -28.34 -1.28 1.38
N GLY A 266 -28.22 -2.61 1.54
CA GLY A 266 -28.72 -3.60 0.57
C GLY A 266 -27.75 -3.96 -0.55
N GLN A 267 -26.63 -3.25 -0.70
CA GLN A 267 -25.58 -3.57 -1.67
C GLN A 267 -24.80 -4.81 -1.23
N ARG A 268 -24.46 -5.68 -2.18
CA ARG A 268 -23.58 -6.81 -1.95
C ARG A 268 -22.13 -6.41 -2.20
N VAL A 269 -21.25 -6.76 -1.28
CA VAL A 269 -19.82 -6.45 -1.33
C VAL A 269 -18.97 -7.71 -1.33
N GLN A 270 -17.73 -7.59 -1.83
CA GLN A 270 -16.76 -8.68 -1.92
C GLN A 270 -15.44 -8.31 -1.21
N PRO A 271 -14.64 -9.32 -0.79
CA PRO A 271 -13.33 -9.05 -0.21
C PRO A 271 -12.44 -8.23 -1.15
N GLY A 272 -11.81 -7.18 -0.60
CA GLY A 272 -10.96 -6.24 -1.34
C GLY A 272 -11.72 -5.11 -2.05
N GLU A 273 -13.04 -5.11 -2.06
CA GLU A 273 -13.85 -4.01 -2.60
C GLU A 273 -13.74 -2.78 -1.70
N SER A 274 -13.40 -1.64 -2.30
CA SER A 274 -13.32 -0.36 -1.58
C SER A 274 -14.71 0.18 -1.29
N LEU A 275 -15.01 0.37 -0.03
CA LEU A 275 -16.32 0.78 0.47
C LEU A 275 -16.44 2.30 0.63
N LEU A 276 -15.41 2.90 1.19
CA LEU A 276 -15.28 4.33 1.40
C LEU A 276 -13.81 4.69 1.62
N ALA A 277 -13.49 5.97 1.62
CA ALA A 277 -12.17 6.48 1.96
C ALA A 277 -12.22 7.28 3.27
N VAL A 278 -11.18 7.16 4.09
CA VAL A 278 -10.96 8.02 5.25
C VAL A 278 -9.69 8.84 5.00
N VAL A 279 -9.80 10.15 5.13
CA VAL A 279 -8.72 11.10 4.90
C VAL A 279 -8.34 11.73 6.24
N PRO A 280 -7.15 11.42 6.79
CA PRO A 280 -6.64 12.09 7.98
C PRO A 280 -6.18 13.50 7.61
N LEU A 281 -6.84 14.52 8.14
CA LEU A 281 -6.50 15.91 7.85
C LEU A 281 -5.37 16.48 8.72
N ASP A 282 -4.91 15.71 9.71
CA ASP A 282 -3.77 16.08 10.56
C ASP A 282 -2.43 15.87 9.87
N ASP A 283 -2.36 14.97 8.89
CA ASP A 283 -1.15 14.57 8.20
C ASP A 283 -1.25 14.93 6.71
N VAL A 284 -1.18 16.23 6.44
CA VAL A 284 -1.18 16.78 5.09
C VAL A 284 0.13 17.55 4.84
N TRP A 285 0.60 17.49 3.59
CA TRP A 285 1.78 18.20 3.12
C TRP A 285 1.49 18.89 1.80
N VAL A 286 2.42 19.68 1.30
CA VAL A 286 2.33 20.27 -0.03
C VAL A 286 3.31 19.59 -0.97
N THR A 287 2.81 19.18 -2.11
CA THR A 287 3.63 18.74 -3.25
C THR A 287 3.69 19.88 -4.26
N ALA A 288 4.87 20.48 -4.36
CA ALA A 288 5.12 21.65 -5.20
C ALA A 288 6.05 21.28 -6.36
N ASN A 289 5.63 21.52 -7.59
CA ASN A 289 6.38 21.19 -8.79
C ASN A 289 7.21 22.40 -9.23
N PHE A 290 8.47 22.44 -8.86
CA PHE A 290 9.40 23.49 -9.27
C PHE A 290 10.12 23.13 -10.58
N LYS A 291 10.42 24.15 -11.38
CA LYS A 291 11.27 23.99 -12.58
C LYS A 291 12.69 23.61 -12.17
N GLU A 292 13.36 22.76 -12.96
CA GLU A 292 14.73 22.29 -12.71
C GLU A 292 15.71 23.41 -12.35
N ASN A 293 15.62 24.58 -13.02
CA ASN A 293 16.49 25.74 -12.77
C ASN A 293 16.25 26.40 -11.40
N GLN A 294 15.07 26.30 -10.82
CA GLN A 294 14.71 26.84 -9.51
C GLN A 294 15.30 26.00 -8.35
N LEU A 295 15.57 24.73 -8.59
CA LEU A 295 16.07 23.81 -7.55
C LEU A 295 17.53 24.01 -7.17
N ARG A 296 18.30 24.80 -7.94
CA ARG A 296 19.74 24.98 -7.73
C ARG A 296 20.12 25.38 -6.31
N ARG A 297 19.30 26.21 -5.68
CA ARG A 297 19.52 26.76 -4.33
C ARG A 297 18.63 26.14 -3.27
N MET A 298 17.68 25.29 -3.67
CA MET A 298 16.73 24.68 -2.76
C MET A 298 17.39 23.57 -1.95
N ARG A 299 17.15 23.57 -0.65
CA ARG A 299 17.70 22.59 0.31
C ARG A 299 16.64 22.22 1.35
N PRO A 300 16.64 20.99 1.86
CA PRO A 300 15.83 20.62 3.00
C PRO A 300 16.04 21.57 4.19
N GLY A 301 14.95 21.84 4.92
CA GLY A 301 14.91 22.72 6.08
C GLY A 301 14.75 24.22 5.77
N GLN A 302 14.64 24.62 4.49
CA GLN A 302 14.36 26.01 4.15
C GLN A 302 12.92 26.39 4.48
N PRO A 303 12.68 27.58 5.02
CA PRO A 303 11.34 28.06 5.36
C PRO A 303 10.53 28.35 4.11
N VAL A 304 9.25 28.02 4.18
CA VAL A 304 8.28 28.19 3.10
C VAL A 304 7.04 28.92 3.62
N ASP A 305 6.59 29.90 2.87
CA ASP A 305 5.28 30.52 3.01
C ASP A 305 4.34 29.89 1.99
N ILE A 306 3.23 29.34 2.46
CA ILE A 306 2.28 28.62 1.65
C ILE A 306 1.00 29.43 1.61
N ASP A 307 0.72 30.08 0.51
CA ASP A 307 -0.54 30.80 0.33
C ASP A 307 -1.63 29.85 -0.17
N VAL A 308 -2.77 29.85 0.53
CA VAL A 308 -3.90 29.00 0.23
C VAL A 308 -5.09 29.87 -0.10
N GLU A 309 -5.32 30.13 -1.37
CA GLU A 309 -6.40 31.03 -1.83
C GLU A 309 -7.79 30.60 -1.31
N ALA A 310 -8.06 29.29 -1.33
CA ALA A 310 -9.38 28.76 -0.87
C ALA A 310 -9.68 29.07 0.61
N VAL A 311 -8.64 29.29 1.41
CA VAL A 311 -8.73 29.62 2.85
C VAL A 311 -8.50 31.10 3.11
N GLY A 312 -7.87 31.82 2.15
CA GLY A 312 -7.47 33.22 2.27
C GLY A 312 -6.43 33.46 3.38
N ARG A 313 -5.53 32.51 3.57
CA ARG A 313 -4.53 32.54 4.66
C ARG A 313 -3.21 31.93 4.21
N THR A 314 -2.12 32.53 4.66
CA THR A 314 -0.76 32.00 4.48
C THR A 314 -0.38 31.09 5.65
N PHE A 315 0.09 29.90 5.34
CA PHE A 315 0.61 28.92 6.28
C PHE A 315 2.13 28.89 6.23
N LYS A 316 2.75 28.45 7.31
CA LYS A 316 4.20 28.28 7.38
C LYS A 316 4.56 26.81 7.26
N GLY A 317 5.64 26.55 6.54
CA GLY A 317 6.17 25.21 6.35
C GLY A 317 7.68 25.24 6.15
N TYR A 318 8.23 24.10 5.81
CA TYR A 318 9.63 23.92 5.46
C TYR A 318 9.77 22.85 4.38
N VAL A 319 10.79 23.01 3.57
CA VAL A 319 11.14 21.99 2.57
C VAL A 319 11.59 20.73 3.31
N ASP A 320 10.87 19.61 3.11
CA ASP A 320 11.25 18.30 3.64
C ASP A 320 12.26 17.63 2.70
N GLY A 321 11.92 17.51 1.41
CA GLY A 321 12.77 16.85 0.44
C GLY A 321 12.47 17.22 -1.00
N LEU A 322 13.45 16.97 -1.86
CA LEU A 322 13.31 17.09 -3.31
C LEU A 322 13.02 15.70 -3.90
N GLY A 323 12.08 15.64 -4.83
CA GLY A 323 11.76 14.40 -5.52
C GLY A 323 12.95 13.79 -6.25
N SER A 324 13.01 12.47 -6.25
CA SER A 324 14.09 11.70 -6.88
C SER A 324 14.00 11.63 -8.41
N ALA A 325 12.88 12.04 -8.99
CA ALA A 325 12.64 12.06 -10.44
C ALA A 325 11.58 13.12 -10.80
N SER A 326 11.56 13.52 -12.08
CA SER A 326 10.50 14.39 -12.60
C SER A 326 9.15 13.66 -12.64
N GLY A 327 8.05 14.39 -12.51
CA GLY A 327 6.69 13.84 -12.54
C GLY A 327 6.39 13.03 -13.82
N GLU A 328 6.96 13.42 -14.96
CA GLU A 328 6.81 12.69 -16.23
C GLU A 328 7.35 11.26 -16.18
N ARG A 329 8.39 10.99 -15.36
CA ARG A 329 9.00 9.65 -15.23
C ARG A 329 8.12 8.68 -14.47
N PHE A 330 7.22 9.18 -13.64
CA PHE A 330 6.25 8.37 -12.90
C PHE A 330 4.88 8.29 -13.60
N SER A 331 4.72 8.98 -14.74
CA SER A 331 3.49 8.90 -15.52
C SER A 331 3.37 7.55 -16.22
N LEU A 332 2.17 6.98 -16.22
CA LEU A 332 1.84 5.75 -16.96
C LEU A 332 1.98 5.92 -18.48
N LEU A 333 1.88 7.15 -18.99
CA LEU A 333 2.04 7.52 -20.39
C LEU A 333 3.01 8.70 -20.46
N PRO A 334 4.34 8.45 -20.46
CA PRO A 334 5.31 9.52 -20.67
C PRO A 334 5.08 10.17 -22.05
N PRO A 335 5.17 11.50 -22.15
CA PRO A 335 5.04 12.16 -23.45
C PRO A 335 6.21 11.74 -24.35
N GLU A 336 5.93 10.97 -25.39
CA GLU A 336 6.90 10.65 -26.45
C GLU A 336 6.88 11.75 -27.52
N ASN A 337 8.07 12.30 -27.82
CA ASN A 337 8.23 13.23 -28.93
C ASN A 337 8.07 12.46 -30.25
N ALA A 338 6.87 12.47 -30.81
CA ALA A 338 6.49 11.74 -32.04
C ALA A 338 7.28 12.17 -33.29
N THR A 339 8.08 13.22 -33.24
CA THR A 339 8.78 13.82 -34.42
C THR A 339 10.29 13.56 -34.48
N GLY A 340 10.87 12.77 -33.55
CA GLY A 340 12.30 12.42 -33.59
C GLY A 340 13.29 13.55 -33.28
N ASN A 341 12.84 14.80 -33.10
CA ASN A 341 13.67 15.90 -32.68
C ASN A 341 13.63 16.07 -31.18
N TYR A 342 14.78 15.91 -30.52
CA TYR A 342 14.91 16.16 -29.10
C TYR A 342 14.84 17.67 -28.83
N VAL A 343 13.71 18.13 -28.28
CA VAL A 343 13.55 19.50 -27.79
C VAL A 343 13.78 19.47 -26.26
N LYS A 344 14.73 20.27 -25.79
CA LYS A 344 14.95 20.44 -24.35
C LYS A 344 13.74 21.14 -23.72
N VAL A 345 12.87 20.37 -23.07
CA VAL A 345 11.76 20.89 -22.25
C VAL A 345 12.23 21.00 -20.81
N VAL A 346 11.96 22.13 -20.16
CA VAL A 346 12.27 22.31 -18.74
C VAL A 346 11.37 21.37 -17.93
N GLN A 347 12.00 20.43 -17.24
CA GLN A 347 11.29 19.45 -16.41
C GLN A 347 10.86 20.09 -15.09
N ARG A 348 9.71 19.64 -14.56
CA ARG A 348 9.26 19.96 -13.22
C ARG A 348 9.58 18.81 -12.27
N ILE A 349 10.11 19.13 -11.11
CA ILE A 349 10.49 18.17 -10.08
C ILE A 349 9.65 18.45 -8.85
N PRO A 350 8.96 17.44 -8.30
CA PRO A 350 8.14 17.60 -7.11
C PRO A 350 9.05 17.83 -5.89
N VAL A 351 8.69 18.81 -5.10
CA VAL A 351 9.31 19.14 -3.82
C VAL A 351 8.25 18.94 -2.74
N ARG A 352 8.56 18.13 -1.74
CA ARG A 352 7.72 17.97 -0.57
C ARG A 352 7.99 19.08 0.43
N ILE A 353 6.91 19.72 0.88
CA ILE A 353 6.94 20.80 1.86
C ILE A 353 6.01 20.38 3.00
N ASP A 354 6.57 20.20 4.18
CA ASP A 354 5.80 19.88 5.36
C ASP A 354 5.32 21.17 6.04
N LEU A 355 4.09 21.12 6.55
CA LEU A 355 3.52 22.22 7.32
C LEU A 355 4.18 22.30 8.69
N ALA A 356 4.39 23.53 9.19
CA ALA A 356 4.84 23.71 10.56
C ALA A 356 3.79 23.18 11.55
N PRO A 357 4.21 22.61 12.69
CA PRO A 357 3.29 22.05 13.68
C PRO A 357 2.19 23.04 14.09
N GLY A 358 0.95 22.54 14.17
CA GLY A 358 -0.20 23.32 14.61
C GLY A 358 -0.76 24.31 13.57
N GLN A 359 -0.38 24.20 12.32
CA GLN A 359 -0.89 25.09 11.27
C GLN A 359 -2.30 24.70 10.79
N ASN A 360 -2.63 23.41 10.75
CA ASN A 360 -3.93 22.90 10.28
C ASN A 360 -4.87 22.47 11.41
N VAL A 361 -4.89 23.18 12.53
CA VAL A 361 -5.76 22.85 13.71
C VAL A 361 -7.24 22.85 13.33
N ASP A 362 -7.63 23.72 12.41
CA ASP A 362 -9.02 23.86 11.97
C ASP A 362 -9.40 22.81 10.88
N HIS A 363 -8.51 21.93 10.48
CA HIS A 363 -8.70 20.92 9.42
C HIS A 363 -9.25 21.48 8.11
N ARG A 364 -8.86 22.72 7.79
CA ARG A 364 -9.33 23.43 6.58
C ARG A 364 -8.53 23.10 5.34
N LEU A 365 -7.33 22.53 5.52
CA LEU A 365 -6.48 22.09 4.43
C LEU A 365 -6.86 20.66 4.04
N VAL A 366 -7.30 20.47 2.81
CA VAL A 366 -7.76 19.19 2.29
C VAL A 366 -6.92 18.81 1.07
N PRO A 367 -6.54 17.54 0.94
CA PRO A 367 -5.85 17.05 -0.26
C PRO A 367 -6.56 17.44 -1.54
N GLY A 368 -5.79 17.90 -2.54
CA GLY A 368 -6.31 18.40 -3.82
C GLY A 368 -6.54 19.91 -3.89
N MET A 369 -6.38 20.65 -2.79
CA MET A 369 -6.42 22.12 -2.85
C MET A 369 -5.14 22.64 -3.51
N SER A 370 -5.30 23.63 -4.43
CA SER A 370 -4.18 24.36 -5.01
C SER A 370 -3.62 25.37 -4.02
N VAL A 371 -2.30 25.51 -4.05
CA VAL A 371 -1.55 26.41 -3.16
C VAL A 371 -0.38 27.05 -3.90
N GLU A 372 0.10 28.18 -3.41
CA GLU A 372 1.29 28.88 -3.92
C GLU A 372 2.38 28.93 -2.85
N PRO A 373 3.32 27.99 -2.88
CA PRO A 373 4.46 28.00 -1.95
C PRO A 373 5.57 28.90 -2.43
N THR A 374 6.04 29.76 -1.53
CA THR A 374 7.23 30.63 -1.68
C THR A 374 8.33 30.11 -0.78
N VAL A 375 9.40 29.57 -1.37
CA VAL A 375 10.58 29.07 -0.65
C VAL A 375 11.60 30.17 -0.49
N TRP A 376 12.01 30.47 0.73
CA TRP A 376 12.98 31.52 1.07
C TRP A 376 14.40 30.97 1.20
N PHE A 377 15.33 31.60 0.49
CA PHE A 377 16.74 31.26 0.58
C PHE A 377 17.42 32.17 1.61
N LYS A 378 18.10 31.56 2.55
CA LYS A 378 18.95 32.26 3.51
C LYS A 378 20.33 32.58 2.93
#